data_7be14a395062ce78041ddd019763af26
#
_entry.id   7be14a395062ce78041ddd019763af26
#
_cell.length_a   1.000
_cell.length_b   1.000
_cell.length_c   1.000
_cell.angle_alpha   90.00
_cell.angle_beta   90.00
_cell.angle_gamma   90.00
#
_symmetry.space_group_name_H-M   'P 1'
#
loop_
_entity.id
_entity.type
_entity.pdbx_description
1 polymer ?
#
loop_
_entity_poly.entity_id
_entity_poly.type
_entity_poly.pdbx_seq_one_letter_code
_entity_poly.pdbx_strand_id
1 'polypeptide(L)' 'MRMYDLITKKKHGQVLTDEEIQFMIDGYVKGDIPDYQMSAMLMAIWFQGMTDHEITELTKVMAK' A
#
# COMPACT_ATOMS: atom_id res chain seq x y z
N MET A 1 5.67 -8.91 -8.22
CA MET A 1 5.24 -8.10 -7.05
C MET A 1 3.86 -8.55 -6.61
N ARG A 2 3.69 -8.85 -5.36
CA ARG A 2 2.42 -9.35 -4.83
C ARG A 2 1.95 -8.47 -3.69
N MET A 3 0.63 -8.34 -3.54
CA MET A 3 0.05 -7.60 -2.41
C MET A 3 0.47 -8.19 -1.07
N TYR A 4 0.54 -9.51 -0.97
CA TYR A 4 1.01 -10.19 0.24
C TYR A 4 2.41 -9.73 0.64
N ASP A 5 3.31 -9.59 -0.33
CA ASP A 5 4.68 -9.13 -0.07
C ASP A 5 4.70 -7.70 0.48
N LEU A 6 3.83 -6.85 -0.04
CA LEU A 6 3.72 -5.46 0.42
C LEU A 6 3.18 -5.39 1.84
N ILE A 7 2.18 -6.21 2.14
CA ILE A 7 1.59 -6.28 3.47
C ILE A 7 2.64 -6.74 4.49
N THR A 8 3.40 -7.80 4.15
CA THR A 8 4.45 -8.32 5.01
C THR A 8 5.54 -7.28 5.23
N LYS A 9 5.94 -6.61 4.16
CA LYS A 9 6.94 -5.55 4.23
C LYS A 9 6.51 -4.44 5.20
N LYS A 10 5.27 -4.00 5.10
CA LYS A 10 4.76 -2.94 5.97
C LYS A 10 4.62 -3.41 7.41
N LYS A 11 4.21 -4.66 7.63
CA LYS A 11 4.13 -5.24 8.97
C LYS A 11 5.47 -5.21 9.70
N HIS A 12 6.57 -5.34 8.95
CA HIS A 12 7.92 -5.30 9.51
C HIS A 12 8.47 -3.89 9.63
N GLY A 13 7.65 -2.88 9.41
CA GLY A 13 8.04 -1.49 9.57
C GLY A 13 8.87 -0.92 8.42
N GLN A 14 8.92 -1.62 7.29
CA GLN A 14 9.68 -1.15 6.14
C GLN A 14 8.88 -0.12 5.34
N VAL A 15 9.59 0.72 4.59
CA VAL A 15 8.98 1.77 3.78
C VAL A 15 8.64 1.22 2.40
N LEU A 16 7.44 1.54 1.91
CA LEU A 16 7.02 1.16 0.56
C LEU A 16 7.66 2.10 -0.47
N THR A 17 8.07 1.54 -1.60
CA THR A 17 8.58 2.34 -2.72
C THR A 17 7.42 2.93 -3.51
N ASP A 18 7.74 3.91 -4.38
CA ASP A 18 6.74 4.53 -5.25
C ASP A 18 6.06 3.49 -6.15
N GLU A 19 6.85 2.56 -6.69
CA GLU A 19 6.33 1.50 -7.54
C GLU A 19 5.39 0.58 -6.78
N GLU A 20 5.72 0.29 -5.54
CA GLU A 20 4.89 -0.56 -4.68
C GLU A 20 3.56 0.10 -4.37
N ILE A 21 3.58 1.39 -4.05
CA ILE A 21 2.35 2.15 -3.79
C ILE A 21 1.49 2.20 -5.05
N GLN A 22 2.10 2.46 -6.20
CA GLN A 22 1.40 2.49 -7.48
C GLN A 22 0.75 1.14 -7.79
N PHE A 23 1.50 0.06 -7.59
CA PHE A 23 0.99 -1.29 -7.79
C PHE A 23 -0.24 -1.55 -6.92
N MET A 24 -0.17 -1.17 -5.65
CA MET A 24 -1.26 -1.38 -4.69
C MET A 24 -2.53 -0.66 -5.12
N ILE A 25 -2.42 0.62 -5.45
CA ILE A 25 -3.58 1.42 -5.82
C ILE A 25 -4.15 0.98 -7.16
N ASP A 26 -3.29 0.77 -8.16
CA ASP A 26 -3.75 0.33 -9.48
C ASP A 26 -4.45 -1.02 -9.41
N GLY A 27 -3.88 -1.95 -8.65
CA GLY A 27 -4.47 -3.28 -8.50
C GLY A 27 -5.83 -3.22 -7.80
N TYR A 28 -5.96 -2.36 -6.79
CA TYR A 28 -7.22 -2.23 -6.08
C TYR A 28 -8.30 -1.60 -6.97
N VAL A 29 -7.95 -0.55 -7.69
CA VAL A 29 -8.89 0.14 -8.60
C VAL A 29 -9.37 -0.79 -9.70
N LYS A 30 -8.47 -1.64 -10.23
CA LYS A 30 -8.81 -2.61 -11.27
C LYS A 30 -9.60 -3.81 -10.76
N GLY A 31 -9.66 -3.99 -9.45
CA GLY A 31 -10.33 -5.14 -8.86
C GLY A 31 -9.46 -6.38 -8.76
N ASP A 32 -8.16 -6.27 -9.03
CA ASP A 32 -7.22 -7.38 -8.93
C ASP A 32 -6.85 -7.69 -7.48
N ILE A 33 -7.00 -6.72 -6.60
CA ILE A 33 -6.70 -6.87 -5.17
C ILE A 33 -8.02 -6.93 -4.41
N PRO A 34 -8.32 -8.07 -3.75
CA PRO A 34 -9.56 -8.19 -2.97
C PRO A 34 -9.60 -7.24 -1.78
N ASP A 35 -10.80 -6.89 -1.36
CA ASP A 35 -11.01 -5.98 -0.23
C ASP A 35 -10.31 -6.46 1.04
N TYR A 36 -10.29 -7.78 1.29
CA TYR A 36 -9.67 -8.30 2.51
C TYR A 36 -8.16 -8.06 2.52
N GLN A 37 -7.52 -8.10 1.35
CA GLN A 37 -6.09 -7.81 1.25
C GLN A 37 -5.82 -6.32 1.47
N MET A 38 -6.66 -5.48 0.90
CA MET A 38 -6.54 -4.04 1.12
C MET A 38 -6.78 -3.69 2.59
N SER A 39 -7.74 -4.35 3.23
CA SER A 39 -7.98 -4.15 4.67
C SER A 39 -6.78 -4.56 5.51
N ALA A 40 -6.13 -5.69 5.15
CA ALA A 40 -4.92 -6.12 5.84
C ALA A 40 -3.80 -5.11 5.70
N MET A 41 -3.64 -4.51 4.51
CA MET A 41 -2.64 -3.47 4.28
C MET A 41 -2.94 -2.23 5.12
N LEU A 42 -4.21 -1.81 5.17
CA LEU A 42 -4.61 -0.64 5.96
C LEU A 42 -4.35 -0.87 7.45
N MET A 43 -4.58 -2.09 7.93
CA MET A 43 -4.27 -2.43 9.32
C MET A 43 -2.76 -2.36 9.58
N ALA A 44 -1.96 -2.87 8.66
CA ALA A 44 -0.50 -2.80 8.79
C ALA A 44 -0.02 -1.35 8.81
N ILE A 45 -0.59 -0.50 7.97
CA ILE A 45 -0.29 0.93 7.94
C ILE A 45 -0.68 1.57 9.27
N TRP A 46 -1.84 1.21 9.80
CA TRP A 46 -2.33 1.75 11.07
C TRP A 46 -1.34 1.48 12.21
N PHE A 47 -0.82 0.25 12.28
CA PHE A 47 0.09 -0.13 13.36
C PHE A 47 1.50 0.43 13.18
N GLN A 48 2.00 0.49 11.95
CA GLN A 48 3.38 0.91 11.68
C GLN A 48 3.50 2.36 11.27
N GLY A 49 2.40 2.95 10.80
CA GLY A 49 2.40 4.30 10.27
C GLY A 49 2.97 4.36 8.85
N MET A 50 2.99 5.54 8.28
CA MET A 50 3.57 5.81 6.97
C MET A 50 4.54 6.97 7.08
N THR A 51 5.61 6.92 6.28
CA THR A 51 6.51 8.06 6.18
C THR A 51 5.84 9.17 5.38
N ASP A 52 6.36 10.39 5.49
CA ASP A 52 5.84 11.52 4.71
C ASP A 52 5.94 11.24 3.22
N HIS A 53 7.00 10.56 2.79
CA HIS A 53 7.18 10.18 1.40
C HIS A 53 6.07 9.23 0.93
N GLU A 54 5.76 8.22 1.73
CA GLU A 54 4.69 7.27 1.40
C GLU A 54 3.33 7.97 1.29
N ILE A 55 3.05 8.87 2.22
CA ILE A 55 1.80 9.64 2.21
C ILE A 55 1.72 10.50 0.96
N THR A 56 2.81 11.16 0.60
CA THR A 56 2.86 12.02 -0.58
C THR A 56 2.61 11.23 -1.86
N GLU A 57 3.24 10.07 -2.00
CA GLU A 57 3.09 9.24 -3.19
C GLU A 57 1.68 8.66 -3.29
N LEU A 58 1.12 8.23 -2.17
CA LEU A 58 -0.24 7.71 -2.14
C LEU A 58 -1.23 8.80 -2.57
N THR A 59 -1.06 10.02 -2.06
CA THR A 59 -1.91 11.15 -2.42
C THR A 59 -1.84 11.46 -3.91
N LYS A 60 -0.64 11.44 -4.47
CA LYS A 60 -0.45 11.68 -5.92
C LYS A 60 -1.20 10.67 -6.76
N VAL A 61 -1.11 9.39 -6.39
CA VAL A 61 -1.75 8.32 -7.14
C VAL A 61 -3.27 8.45 -7.05
N MET A 62 -3.79 8.74 -5.87
CA MET A 62 -5.23 8.84 -5.64
C MET A 62 -5.85 10.12 -6.22
N ALA A 63 -5.05 11.15 -6.45
CA ALA A 63 -5.54 12.43 -6.96
C ALA A 63 -5.74 12.45 -8.48
N LYS A 64 -5.37 11.40 -9.17
CA LYS A 64 -5.52 11.32 -10.63
C LYS A 64 -6.94 11.13 -11.08
#